data_43f33b856425c92ca3f61c759b6b4793
#
_entry.id   43f33b856425c92ca3f61c759b6b4793
#
_cell.length_a   1.000
_cell.length_b   1.000
_cell.length_c   1.000
_cell.angle_alpha   90.00
_cell.angle_beta   90.00
_cell.angle_gamma   90.00
#
_symmetry.space_group_name_H-M   'P 1'
#
loop_
_entity.id
_entity.type
_entity.pdbx_description
1 polymer ?
#
loop_
_entity_poly.entity_id
_entity_poly.type
_entity_poly.pdbx_seq_one_letter_code
_entity_poly.pdbx_strand_id
1 'polypeptide(L)'
;MTEPRWKQRYRAPSLTLPRWAPDDPEHLVYVSNLSGSWQVHAWDRAADRHRQVSDHPTGVVAGGLTPDGTRVVWFEDSKGDEVGRWLQQPFEGGEAAPLVADAEPAWSAGLALGPKGLVAVGLATRDGFSVRVGEVGGGSEELYRHDEMVDVGGLSRDGRLLVVHHAEHGDNLHPALRAFELEPMAPLADLWDGEGFGLFVASAGFSPVAGDGRVAVLADRSGRLRPAIWDPAAGRRVDLELALPGEVDVADWWPDAEALLLVHTYMGRDELSRLDLRSGALERLDHRAGSIQRAGVRPDGA
;
A
#
# COMPACT_ATOMS: atom_id res chain seq x y z
N MET A 1 -23.66 20.25 32.56
CA MET A 1 -22.41 19.55 32.95
C MET A 1 -21.53 19.45 31.74
N THR A 2 -20.33 19.98 31.78
CA THR A 2 -19.36 19.83 30.68
C THR A 2 -18.92 18.38 30.56
N GLU A 3 -18.89 17.86 29.35
CA GLU A 3 -18.45 16.48 29.10
C GLU A 3 -17.01 16.26 29.59
N PRO A 4 -16.71 15.13 30.28
CA PRO A 4 -15.36 14.84 30.76
C PRO A 4 -14.32 14.86 29.63
N ARG A 5 -13.11 15.40 29.90
CA ARG A 5 -12.03 15.55 28.92
C ARG A 5 -11.63 14.24 28.22
N TRP A 6 -11.67 13.10 28.92
CA TRP A 6 -11.35 11.82 28.33
C TRP A 6 -12.37 11.41 27.25
N LYS A 7 -13.69 11.70 27.44
CA LYS A 7 -14.71 11.46 26.42
C LYS A 7 -14.52 12.37 25.22
N GLN A 8 -14.18 13.65 25.44
CA GLN A 8 -13.88 14.57 24.35
C GLN A 8 -12.68 14.08 23.51
N ARG A 9 -11.63 13.52 24.17
CA ARG A 9 -10.47 12.97 23.50
C ARG A 9 -10.83 11.77 22.59
N TYR A 10 -11.68 10.86 23.07
CA TYR A 10 -12.12 9.70 22.28
C TYR A 10 -13.07 10.05 21.13
N ARG A 11 -13.75 11.20 21.23
CA ARG A 11 -14.65 11.72 20.20
C ARG A 11 -13.99 12.73 19.27
N ALA A 12 -12.73 13.05 19.50
CA ALA A 12 -12.01 13.95 18.61
C ALA A 12 -11.96 13.36 17.21
N PRO A 13 -12.32 14.13 16.18
CA PRO A 13 -12.15 13.69 14.83
C PRO A 13 -10.70 13.31 14.55
N SER A 14 -10.51 12.18 13.90
CA SER A 14 -9.22 11.70 13.45
C SER A 14 -9.30 11.40 11.97
N LEU A 15 -8.19 11.55 11.28
CA LEU A 15 -8.07 11.20 9.88
C LEU A 15 -6.71 10.56 9.59
N THR A 16 -6.67 9.69 8.61
CA THR A 16 -5.42 9.16 8.08
C THR A 16 -4.75 10.18 7.15
N LEU A 17 -3.45 9.99 6.86
CA LEU A 17 -2.81 10.79 5.82
C LEU A 17 -3.54 10.56 4.49
N PRO A 18 -3.95 11.63 3.79
CA PRO A 18 -4.52 11.52 2.47
C PRO A 18 -3.55 10.84 1.49
N ARG A 19 -4.09 9.96 0.64
CA ARG A 19 -3.34 9.30 -0.42
C ARG A 19 -3.74 9.91 -1.76
N TRP A 20 -2.74 10.27 -2.53
CA TRP A 20 -2.90 10.81 -3.87
C TRP A 20 -3.29 9.71 -4.87
N ALA A 21 -4.02 10.10 -5.92
CA ALA A 21 -4.01 9.32 -7.14
C ALA A 21 -2.64 9.52 -7.82
N PRO A 22 -1.93 8.46 -8.20
CA PRO A 22 -0.58 8.58 -8.77
C PRO A 22 -0.47 9.45 -10.03
N ASP A 23 -1.55 9.52 -10.85
CA ASP A 23 -1.60 10.30 -12.10
C ASP A 23 -2.36 11.62 -11.94
N ASP A 24 -2.95 11.88 -10.76
CA ASP A 24 -3.75 13.06 -10.52
C ASP A 24 -3.46 13.65 -9.13
N PRO A 25 -2.62 14.70 -9.05
CA PRO A 25 -2.25 15.32 -7.77
C PRO A 25 -3.38 16.15 -7.13
N GLU A 26 -4.55 16.25 -7.76
CA GLU A 26 -5.69 16.98 -7.22
C GLU A 26 -6.73 16.06 -6.55
N HIS A 27 -6.73 14.76 -6.88
CA HIS A 27 -7.63 13.79 -6.27
C HIS A 27 -6.93 12.98 -5.18
N LEU A 28 -7.55 12.96 -3.99
CA LEU A 28 -7.07 12.25 -2.82
C LEU A 28 -8.18 11.42 -2.18
N VAL A 29 -7.75 10.43 -1.41
CA VAL A 29 -8.62 9.66 -0.52
C VAL A 29 -8.03 9.62 0.89
N TYR A 30 -8.87 9.70 1.91
CA TYR A 30 -8.49 9.51 3.30
C TYR A 30 -9.59 8.78 4.07
N VAL A 31 -9.26 8.24 5.23
CA VAL A 31 -10.23 7.64 6.14
C VAL A 31 -10.37 8.52 7.38
N SER A 32 -11.60 8.77 7.81
CA SER A 32 -11.89 9.61 8.97
C SER A 32 -13.09 9.11 9.75
N ASN A 33 -13.08 9.35 11.07
CA ASN A 33 -14.21 9.09 11.96
C ASN A 33 -15.10 10.33 12.19
N LEU A 34 -15.03 11.32 11.34
CA LEU A 34 -15.75 12.59 11.48
C LEU A 34 -17.28 12.41 11.59
N SER A 35 -17.85 11.41 10.91
CA SER A 35 -19.28 11.06 10.96
C SER A 35 -19.66 10.16 12.16
N GLY A 36 -18.72 9.84 13.06
CA GLY A 36 -18.94 9.00 14.24
C GLY A 36 -18.40 7.57 14.11
N SER A 37 -18.22 7.07 12.91
CA SER A 37 -17.51 5.83 12.57
C SER A 37 -16.46 6.10 11.51
N TRP A 38 -15.47 5.23 11.39
CA TRP A 38 -14.45 5.34 10.35
C TRP A 38 -15.06 5.13 8.98
N GLN A 39 -14.90 6.09 8.06
CA GLN A 39 -15.42 6.05 6.70
C GLN A 39 -14.38 6.59 5.71
N VAL A 40 -14.46 6.14 4.47
CA VAL A 40 -13.64 6.63 3.37
C VAL A 40 -14.19 7.96 2.85
N HIS A 41 -13.32 8.90 2.61
CA HIS A 41 -13.62 10.22 2.06
C HIS A 41 -12.79 10.48 0.81
N ALA A 42 -13.41 11.05 -0.20
CA ALA A 42 -12.75 11.62 -1.37
C ALA A 42 -12.51 13.11 -1.14
N TRP A 43 -11.38 13.62 -1.60
CA TRP A 43 -11.02 15.03 -1.55
C TRP A 43 -10.52 15.51 -2.90
N ASP A 44 -11.31 16.39 -3.52
CA ASP A 44 -10.90 17.18 -4.67
C ASP A 44 -10.19 18.43 -4.12
N ARG A 45 -8.87 18.45 -4.20
CA ARG A 45 -8.03 19.51 -3.62
C ARG A 45 -8.18 20.83 -4.38
N ALA A 46 -8.33 20.77 -5.70
CA ALA A 46 -8.46 21.97 -6.53
C ALA A 46 -9.77 22.74 -6.19
N ALA A 47 -10.86 22.01 -5.93
CA ALA A 47 -12.14 22.60 -5.55
C ALA A 47 -12.30 22.72 -4.02
N ASP A 48 -11.36 22.25 -3.22
CA ASP A 48 -11.45 22.10 -1.75
C ASP A 48 -12.74 21.40 -1.30
N ARG A 49 -13.11 20.34 -2.03
CA ARG A 49 -14.37 19.63 -1.83
C ARG A 49 -14.15 18.25 -1.26
N HIS A 50 -14.68 18.02 -0.06
CA HIS A 50 -14.66 16.75 0.62
C HIS A 50 -16.01 16.04 0.49
N ARG A 51 -15.98 14.73 0.24
CA ARG A 51 -17.17 13.89 0.16
C ARG A 51 -16.93 12.57 0.90
N GLN A 52 -17.84 12.21 1.81
CA GLN A 52 -17.88 10.86 2.37
C GLN A 52 -18.28 9.88 1.27
N VAL A 53 -17.53 8.80 1.12
CA VAL A 53 -17.70 7.77 0.09
C VAL A 53 -18.45 6.57 0.63
N SER A 54 -17.94 5.99 1.71
CA SER A 54 -18.57 4.85 2.38
C SER A 54 -19.49 5.33 3.51
N ASP A 55 -20.53 4.53 3.79
CA ASP A 55 -21.44 4.74 4.93
C ASP A 55 -21.84 3.37 5.48
N HIS A 56 -20.88 2.69 6.13
CA HIS A 56 -21.10 1.35 6.67
C HIS A 56 -21.16 1.40 8.20
N PRO A 57 -22.13 0.72 8.86
CA PRO A 57 -22.32 0.81 10.30
C PRO A 57 -21.16 0.26 11.13
N THR A 58 -20.41 -0.72 10.63
CA THR A 58 -19.20 -1.25 11.29
C THR A 58 -17.97 -0.39 11.03
N GLY A 59 -18.08 0.59 10.13
CA GLY A 59 -16.97 1.43 9.66
C GLY A 59 -16.19 0.81 8.51
N VAL A 60 -15.39 1.64 7.84
CA VAL A 60 -14.48 1.28 6.75
C VAL A 60 -13.13 1.91 7.02
N VAL A 61 -12.09 1.10 7.10
CA VAL A 61 -10.73 1.55 7.49
C VAL A 61 -9.69 1.45 6.37
N ALA A 62 -10.06 0.83 5.24
CA ALA A 62 -9.18 0.66 4.09
C ALA A 62 -9.81 1.26 2.82
N GLY A 63 -9.07 2.13 2.15
CA GLY A 63 -9.51 2.76 0.90
C GLY A 63 -8.33 3.24 0.06
N GLY A 64 -8.57 3.44 -1.23
CA GLY A 64 -7.60 3.89 -2.22
C GLY A 64 -8.26 4.57 -3.41
N LEU A 65 -7.42 5.01 -4.35
CA LEU A 65 -7.84 5.55 -5.64
C LEU A 65 -7.22 4.72 -6.77
N THR A 66 -7.95 4.58 -7.87
CA THR A 66 -7.33 4.15 -9.12
C THR A 66 -6.23 5.16 -9.51
N PRO A 67 -5.15 4.72 -10.20
CA PRO A 67 -4.04 5.62 -10.53
C PRO A 67 -4.45 6.90 -11.26
N ASP A 68 -5.46 6.83 -12.11
CA ASP A 68 -6.03 7.97 -12.85
C ASP A 68 -6.95 8.89 -12.03
N GLY A 69 -7.16 8.59 -10.74
CA GLY A 69 -8.01 9.37 -9.84
C GLY A 69 -9.52 9.30 -10.13
N THR A 70 -9.95 8.47 -11.08
CA THR A 70 -11.35 8.44 -11.52
C THR A 70 -12.29 7.66 -10.62
N ARG A 71 -11.73 6.74 -9.78
CA ARG A 71 -12.52 5.86 -8.91
C ARG A 71 -11.94 5.77 -7.51
N VAL A 72 -12.84 5.76 -6.52
CA VAL A 72 -12.53 5.43 -5.13
C VAL A 72 -12.81 3.96 -4.90
N VAL A 73 -11.91 3.30 -4.19
CA VAL A 73 -11.95 1.87 -3.85
C VAL A 73 -11.91 1.71 -2.35
N TRP A 74 -12.68 0.79 -1.78
CA TRP A 74 -12.63 0.48 -0.34
C TRP A 74 -12.99 -0.98 -0.07
N PHE A 75 -12.51 -1.50 1.07
CA PHE A 75 -12.91 -2.81 1.56
C PHE A 75 -14.10 -2.67 2.50
N GLU A 76 -15.18 -3.37 2.20
CA GLU A 76 -16.40 -3.39 3.01
C GLU A 76 -16.55 -4.74 3.68
N ASP A 77 -16.37 -4.73 5.01
CA ASP A 77 -16.62 -5.88 5.87
C ASP A 77 -18.12 -5.96 6.17
N SER A 78 -18.76 -7.01 5.72
CA SER A 78 -20.23 -7.12 5.74
C SER A 78 -20.82 -7.19 7.14
N LYS A 79 -20.09 -7.71 8.14
CA LYS A 79 -20.64 -8.04 9.48
C LYS A 79 -19.71 -7.72 10.64
N GLY A 80 -18.53 -7.17 10.41
CA GLY A 80 -17.50 -6.96 11.44
C GLY A 80 -16.69 -8.22 11.74
N ASP A 81 -16.68 -9.21 10.84
CA ASP A 81 -15.91 -10.45 10.92
C ASP A 81 -14.74 -10.49 9.95
N GLU A 82 -14.41 -9.31 9.36
CA GLU A 82 -13.34 -9.09 8.39
C GLU A 82 -13.56 -9.83 7.05
N VAL A 83 -14.69 -10.52 6.88
CA VAL A 83 -15.10 -11.14 5.61
C VAL A 83 -15.91 -10.13 4.81
N GLY A 84 -15.37 -9.71 3.68
CA GLY A 84 -15.96 -8.63 2.90
C GLY A 84 -15.56 -8.68 1.43
N ARG A 85 -15.78 -7.54 0.78
CA ARG A 85 -15.43 -7.33 -0.63
C ARG A 85 -14.78 -5.98 -0.83
N TRP A 86 -13.91 -5.91 -1.80
CA TRP A 86 -13.47 -4.63 -2.36
C TRP A 86 -14.58 -4.07 -3.24
N LEU A 87 -15.00 -2.85 -2.94
CA LEU A 87 -15.98 -2.08 -3.69
C LEU A 87 -15.30 -0.89 -4.38
N GLN A 88 -15.97 -0.33 -5.37
CA GLN A 88 -15.54 0.85 -6.11
C GLN A 88 -16.73 1.72 -6.48
N GLN A 89 -16.51 3.03 -6.64
CA GLN A 89 -17.45 3.97 -7.25
C GLN A 89 -16.70 5.08 -7.97
N PRO A 90 -17.36 5.83 -8.89
CA PRO A 90 -16.76 7.02 -9.47
C PRO A 90 -16.34 8.04 -8.40
N PHE A 91 -15.24 8.75 -8.63
CA PHE A 91 -14.72 9.76 -7.69
C PHE A 91 -15.77 10.82 -7.33
N GLU A 92 -16.53 11.29 -8.32
CA GLU A 92 -17.60 12.29 -8.14
C GLU A 92 -18.84 11.76 -7.40
N GLY A 93 -18.94 10.46 -7.19
CA GLY A 93 -20.09 9.78 -6.59
C GLY A 93 -20.83 8.93 -7.59
N GLY A 94 -21.82 8.20 -7.10
CA GLY A 94 -22.62 7.26 -7.90
C GLY A 94 -22.88 5.97 -7.12
N GLU A 95 -23.32 4.97 -7.83
CA GLU A 95 -23.60 3.64 -7.25
C GLU A 95 -22.30 2.89 -7.01
N ALA A 96 -22.18 2.26 -5.83
CA ALA A 96 -21.08 1.37 -5.51
C ALA A 96 -21.29 0.00 -6.17
N ALA A 97 -20.20 -0.58 -6.65
CA ALA A 97 -20.18 -1.90 -7.27
C ALA A 97 -18.96 -2.71 -6.81
N PRO A 98 -18.97 -4.03 -6.92
CA PRO A 98 -17.77 -4.83 -6.68
C PRO A 98 -16.59 -4.34 -7.53
N LEU A 99 -15.40 -4.29 -6.91
CA LEU A 99 -14.17 -3.94 -7.62
C LEU A 99 -13.81 -4.99 -8.67
N VAL A 100 -14.01 -6.26 -8.32
CA VAL A 100 -13.86 -7.44 -9.18
C VAL A 100 -15.18 -8.21 -9.14
N ALA A 101 -15.81 -8.36 -10.29
CA ALA A 101 -17.20 -8.83 -10.37
C ALA A 101 -17.39 -10.28 -9.90
N ASP A 102 -16.40 -11.14 -10.14
CA ASP A 102 -16.42 -12.59 -9.85
C ASP A 102 -15.67 -12.98 -8.56
N ALA A 103 -15.18 -12.00 -7.78
CA ALA A 103 -14.55 -12.27 -6.49
C ALA A 103 -15.64 -12.48 -5.40
N GLU A 104 -15.64 -13.65 -4.76
CA GLU A 104 -16.50 -13.92 -3.62
C GLU A 104 -16.00 -13.21 -2.35
N PRO A 105 -16.88 -12.96 -1.35
CA PRO A 105 -16.46 -12.38 -0.07
C PRO A 105 -15.41 -13.26 0.61
N ALA A 106 -14.32 -12.63 1.07
CA ALA A 106 -13.21 -13.29 1.73
C ALA A 106 -12.52 -12.32 2.70
N TRP A 107 -11.58 -12.81 3.52
CA TRP A 107 -10.61 -11.93 4.16
C TRP A 107 -9.72 -11.31 3.10
N SER A 108 -9.43 -10.03 3.23
CA SER A 108 -8.51 -9.36 2.29
C SER A 108 -7.06 -9.79 2.56
N ALA A 109 -6.42 -10.34 1.54
CA ALA A 109 -4.99 -10.58 1.47
C ALA A 109 -4.31 -9.58 0.50
N GLY A 110 -4.65 -8.30 0.66
CA GLY A 110 -4.06 -7.18 -0.07
C GLY A 110 -4.80 -6.78 -1.34
N LEU A 111 -4.44 -5.59 -1.81
CA LEU A 111 -4.95 -4.96 -3.03
C LEU A 111 -3.83 -4.17 -3.70
N ALA A 112 -3.70 -4.28 -5.00
CA ALA A 112 -2.93 -3.37 -5.82
C ALA A 112 -3.76 -2.88 -7.01
N LEU A 113 -3.65 -1.58 -7.28
CA LEU A 113 -4.34 -0.89 -8.38
C LEU A 113 -3.29 -0.44 -9.39
N GLY A 114 -3.44 -0.87 -10.63
CA GLY A 114 -2.53 -0.60 -11.74
C GLY A 114 -3.13 0.34 -12.78
N PRO A 115 -2.36 0.65 -13.84
CA PRO A 115 -2.81 1.49 -14.93
C PRO A 115 -3.94 0.83 -15.72
N LYS A 116 -4.74 1.64 -16.42
CA LYS A 116 -5.82 1.20 -17.32
C LYS A 116 -6.87 0.29 -16.66
N GLY A 117 -7.10 0.46 -15.37
CA GLY A 117 -8.05 -0.35 -14.62
C GLY A 117 -7.55 -1.73 -14.20
N LEU A 118 -6.27 -2.03 -14.36
CA LEU A 118 -5.68 -3.27 -13.86
C LEU A 118 -5.82 -3.34 -12.34
N VAL A 119 -6.21 -4.50 -11.83
CA VAL A 119 -6.35 -4.75 -10.39
C VAL A 119 -5.81 -6.13 -10.03
N ALA A 120 -5.10 -6.21 -8.92
CA ALA A 120 -4.74 -7.46 -8.27
C ALA A 120 -5.35 -7.49 -6.88
N VAL A 121 -6.10 -8.56 -6.57
CA VAL A 121 -6.72 -8.78 -5.26
C VAL A 121 -6.21 -10.07 -4.64
N GLY A 122 -5.80 -9.99 -3.39
CA GLY A 122 -5.51 -11.14 -2.55
C GLY A 122 -6.74 -11.53 -1.75
N LEU A 123 -7.07 -12.81 -1.73
CA LEU A 123 -8.20 -13.38 -1.03
C LEU A 123 -7.71 -14.50 -0.11
N ALA A 124 -8.07 -14.43 1.16
CA ALA A 124 -7.85 -15.51 2.12
C ALA A 124 -9.19 -16.15 2.50
N THR A 125 -9.23 -17.46 2.47
CA THR A 125 -10.39 -18.28 2.82
C THR A 125 -9.98 -19.40 3.77
N ARG A 126 -10.90 -20.26 4.16
CA ARG A 126 -10.57 -21.47 4.91
C ARG A 126 -9.81 -22.52 4.09
N ASP A 127 -9.88 -22.41 2.77
CA ASP A 127 -9.25 -23.32 1.80
C ASP A 127 -7.88 -22.80 1.30
N GLY A 128 -7.34 -21.76 1.96
CA GLY A 128 -6.05 -21.17 1.63
C GLY A 128 -6.17 -19.76 1.03
N PHE A 129 -5.11 -19.35 0.37
CA PHE A 129 -4.92 -18.00 -0.19
C PHE A 129 -4.89 -18.04 -1.71
N SER A 130 -5.41 -17.00 -2.33
CA SER A 130 -5.29 -16.82 -3.77
C SER A 130 -5.05 -15.36 -4.15
N VAL A 131 -4.34 -15.16 -5.24
CA VAL A 131 -4.16 -13.84 -5.87
C VAL A 131 -4.81 -13.90 -7.25
N ARG A 132 -5.70 -12.95 -7.49
CA ARG A 132 -6.44 -12.81 -8.74
C ARG A 132 -6.09 -11.49 -9.40
N VAL A 133 -5.98 -11.50 -10.71
CA VAL A 133 -5.67 -10.32 -11.53
C VAL A 133 -6.80 -10.12 -12.54
N GLY A 134 -7.24 -8.88 -12.71
CA GLY A 134 -8.35 -8.55 -13.60
C GLY A 134 -8.46 -7.05 -13.85
N GLU A 135 -9.66 -6.62 -14.22
CA GLU A 135 -9.97 -5.22 -14.48
C GLU A 135 -11.02 -4.71 -13.49
N VAL A 136 -10.94 -3.44 -13.14
CA VAL A 136 -11.91 -2.75 -12.28
C VAL A 136 -13.33 -2.86 -12.84
N GLY A 137 -14.22 -3.50 -12.07
CA GLY A 137 -15.60 -3.81 -12.45
C GLY A 137 -15.76 -4.98 -13.42
N GLY A 138 -14.66 -5.60 -13.84
CA GLY A 138 -14.62 -6.79 -14.70
C GLY A 138 -14.41 -8.08 -13.94
N GLY A 139 -14.21 -9.17 -14.69
CA GLY A 139 -13.79 -10.48 -14.16
C GLY A 139 -12.30 -10.52 -13.86
N SER A 140 -11.87 -11.63 -13.28
CA SER A 140 -10.47 -11.85 -12.93
C SER A 140 -10.02 -13.29 -13.20
N GLU A 141 -8.72 -13.46 -13.39
CA GLU A 141 -8.06 -14.76 -13.50
C GLU A 141 -7.22 -15.03 -12.25
N GLU A 142 -7.15 -16.30 -11.83
CA GLU A 142 -6.30 -16.71 -10.73
C GLU A 142 -4.85 -16.79 -11.22
N LEU A 143 -3.99 -15.94 -10.66
CA LEU A 143 -2.56 -15.93 -10.94
C LEU A 143 -1.80 -16.91 -10.04
N TYR A 144 -2.19 -16.99 -8.78
CA TYR A 144 -1.46 -17.73 -7.77
C TYR A 144 -2.39 -18.23 -6.66
N ARG A 145 -2.14 -19.45 -6.18
CA ARG A 145 -2.86 -20.08 -5.06
C ARG A 145 -1.91 -20.86 -4.18
N HIS A 146 -2.08 -20.79 -2.88
CA HIS A 146 -1.31 -21.56 -1.91
C HIS A 146 -2.08 -21.78 -0.60
N ASP A 147 -1.77 -22.85 0.12
CA ASP A 147 -2.37 -23.16 1.43
C ASP A 147 -1.79 -22.24 2.52
N GLU A 148 -0.50 -21.88 2.40
CA GLU A 148 0.18 -20.94 3.28
C GLU A 148 -0.09 -19.48 2.86
N MET A 149 0.21 -18.54 3.77
CA MET A 149 -0.03 -17.12 3.59
C MET A 149 0.55 -16.57 2.28
N VAL A 150 -0.31 -15.88 1.57
CA VAL A 150 0.03 -15.02 0.42
C VAL A 150 -0.66 -13.68 0.59
N ASP A 151 0.05 -12.58 0.33
CA ASP A 151 -0.51 -11.23 0.36
C ASP A 151 0.01 -10.42 -0.84
N VAL A 152 -0.84 -9.60 -1.42
CA VAL A 152 -0.49 -8.73 -2.56
C VAL A 152 0.44 -7.61 -2.08
N GLY A 153 1.68 -7.61 -2.55
CA GLY A 153 2.67 -6.59 -2.23
C GLY A 153 2.58 -5.33 -3.09
N GLY A 154 2.24 -5.46 -4.39
CA GLY A 154 2.09 -4.30 -5.27
C GLY A 154 2.23 -4.61 -6.75
N LEU A 155 1.78 -3.65 -7.58
CA LEU A 155 1.90 -3.65 -9.04
C LEU A 155 2.91 -2.61 -9.51
N SER A 156 3.70 -2.94 -10.53
CA SER A 156 4.58 -1.96 -11.19
C SER A 156 3.76 -0.88 -11.90
N ARG A 157 4.38 0.29 -12.11
CA ARG A 157 3.73 1.47 -12.68
C ARG A 157 3.16 1.25 -14.08
N ASP A 158 3.77 0.37 -14.86
CA ASP A 158 3.31 -0.02 -16.20
C ASP A 158 2.37 -1.23 -16.21
N GLY A 159 2.11 -1.83 -15.03
CA GLY A 159 1.24 -3.00 -14.85
C GLY A 159 1.85 -4.32 -15.32
N ARG A 160 3.15 -4.38 -15.61
CA ARG A 160 3.79 -5.61 -16.11
C ARG A 160 4.18 -6.58 -15.02
N LEU A 161 4.50 -6.08 -13.82
CA LEU A 161 4.98 -6.88 -12.71
C LEU A 161 4.02 -6.79 -11.51
N LEU A 162 3.81 -7.91 -10.86
CA LEU A 162 3.16 -8.03 -9.56
C LEU A 162 4.13 -8.67 -8.59
N VAL A 163 4.26 -8.12 -7.38
CA VAL A 163 4.97 -8.75 -6.26
C VAL A 163 3.98 -9.17 -5.19
N VAL A 164 4.18 -10.36 -4.66
CA VAL A 164 3.44 -10.90 -3.51
C VAL A 164 4.39 -11.25 -2.37
N HIS A 165 3.91 -11.16 -1.15
CA HIS A 165 4.52 -11.84 -0.01
C HIS A 165 4.00 -13.27 0.02
N HIS A 166 4.85 -14.24 0.42
CA HIS A 166 4.44 -15.63 0.61
C HIS A 166 5.22 -16.31 1.73
N ALA A 167 4.60 -17.30 2.36
CA ALA A 167 5.18 -18.05 3.47
C ALA A 167 5.66 -19.46 3.08
N GLU A 168 5.85 -19.78 1.81
CA GLU A 168 6.26 -21.11 1.33
C GLU A 168 7.63 -21.55 1.86
N HIS A 169 8.52 -20.59 2.17
CA HIS A 169 9.89 -20.87 2.67
C HIS A 169 10.03 -20.79 4.18
N GLY A 170 8.97 -20.39 4.90
CA GLY A 170 9.09 -20.16 6.33
C GLY A 170 7.74 -20.03 7.01
N ASP A 171 7.56 -19.00 7.77
CA ASP A 171 6.35 -18.68 8.50
C ASP A 171 5.81 -17.28 8.11
N ASN A 172 4.62 -16.96 8.59
CA ASN A 172 3.97 -15.69 8.29
C ASN A 172 4.68 -14.44 8.85
N LEU A 173 5.59 -14.64 9.80
CA LEU A 173 6.39 -13.55 10.40
C LEU A 173 7.62 -13.23 9.55
N HIS A 174 8.09 -14.21 8.78
CA HIS A 174 9.29 -14.11 7.95
C HIS A 174 8.97 -14.49 6.49
N PRO A 175 8.10 -13.72 5.81
CA PRO A 175 7.72 -14.01 4.43
C PRO A 175 8.88 -13.81 3.47
N ALA A 176 8.80 -14.48 2.32
CA ALA A 176 9.57 -14.20 1.13
C ALA A 176 8.76 -13.33 0.16
N LEU A 177 9.40 -12.85 -0.90
CA LEU A 177 8.74 -12.10 -1.97
C LEU A 177 8.85 -12.89 -3.28
N ARG A 178 7.74 -12.95 -4.01
CA ARG A 178 7.70 -13.50 -5.37
C ARG A 178 7.20 -12.47 -6.34
N ALA A 179 7.93 -12.28 -7.45
CA ALA A 179 7.51 -11.46 -8.57
C ALA A 179 6.91 -12.34 -9.67
N PHE A 180 5.85 -11.82 -10.27
CA PHE A 180 5.21 -12.38 -11.45
C PHE A 180 5.29 -11.37 -12.60
N GLU A 181 5.55 -11.88 -13.81
CA GLU A 181 5.24 -11.16 -15.03
C GLU A 181 3.76 -11.41 -15.39
N LEU A 182 3.01 -10.36 -15.75
CA LEU A 182 1.58 -10.49 -16.03
C LEU A 182 1.26 -10.78 -17.51
N GLU A 183 2.23 -10.63 -18.40
CA GLU A 183 2.11 -10.99 -19.82
C GLU A 183 3.39 -11.69 -20.34
N PRO A 184 3.42 -13.05 -20.40
CA PRO A 184 2.40 -14.01 -19.92
C PRO A 184 2.36 -14.09 -18.39
N MET A 185 1.19 -14.45 -17.81
CA MET A 185 1.10 -14.63 -16.34
C MET A 185 1.97 -15.80 -15.89
N ALA A 186 3.16 -15.48 -15.36
CA ALA A 186 4.17 -16.47 -14.95
C ALA A 186 5.04 -15.97 -13.80
N PRO A 187 5.53 -16.86 -12.90
CA PRO A 187 6.56 -16.53 -11.93
C PRO A 187 7.82 -16.04 -12.64
N LEU A 188 8.38 -14.92 -12.16
CA LEU A 188 9.58 -14.31 -12.71
C LEU A 188 10.81 -14.50 -11.81
N ALA A 189 10.65 -14.20 -10.53
CA ALA A 189 11.74 -14.25 -9.56
C ALA A 189 11.20 -14.48 -8.14
N ASP A 190 12.03 -15.10 -7.31
CA ASP A 190 11.80 -15.32 -5.90
C ASP A 190 12.93 -14.67 -5.09
N LEU A 191 12.59 -13.94 -4.03
CA LEU A 191 13.55 -13.30 -3.15
C LEU A 191 13.31 -13.81 -1.73
N TRP A 192 14.30 -14.55 -1.21
CA TRP A 192 14.28 -15.16 0.11
C TRP A 192 15.62 -14.96 0.83
N ASP A 193 15.58 -14.54 2.06
CA ASP A 193 16.76 -14.22 2.87
C ASP A 193 17.25 -15.38 3.74
N GLY A 194 16.58 -16.52 3.65
CA GLY A 194 16.89 -17.69 4.48
C GLY A 194 15.91 -17.86 5.65
N GLU A 195 16.01 -18.98 6.34
CA GLU A 195 15.14 -19.33 7.46
C GLU A 195 15.25 -18.29 8.60
N GLY A 196 14.09 -17.83 9.10
CA GLY A 196 14.00 -16.87 10.20
C GLY A 196 14.27 -15.41 9.81
N PHE A 197 14.32 -15.09 8.50
CA PHE A 197 14.45 -13.72 8.00
C PHE A 197 13.31 -13.36 7.07
N GLY A 198 12.67 -12.23 7.34
CA GLY A 198 11.54 -11.73 6.58
C GLY A 198 11.92 -10.66 5.55
N LEU A 199 11.16 -10.65 4.48
CA LEU A 199 11.21 -9.64 3.43
C LEU A 199 9.82 -9.04 3.24
N PHE A 200 9.76 -7.73 3.17
CA PHE A 200 8.50 -7.00 3.03
C PHE A 200 8.61 -5.98 1.90
N VAL A 201 7.55 -5.80 1.14
CA VAL A 201 7.44 -4.62 0.27
C VAL A 201 7.29 -3.41 1.18
N ALA A 202 8.16 -2.41 1.00
CA ALA A 202 8.10 -1.16 1.76
C ALA A 202 6.83 -0.36 1.42
N SER A 203 6.49 0.62 2.24
CA SER A 203 5.33 1.50 2.00
C SER A 203 5.38 2.19 0.63
N ALA A 204 6.57 2.50 0.13
CA ALA A 204 6.82 3.09 -1.19
C ALA A 204 6.47 2.15 -2.37
N GLY A 205 6.48 0.83 -2.18
CA GLY A 205 6.21 -0.13 -3.24
C GLY A 205 7.14 -0.01 -4.45
N PHE A 206 6.56 -0.19 -5.63
CA PHE A 206 7.28 -0.04 -6.90
C PHE A 206 7.64 1.41 -7.22
N SER A 207 8.70 1.56 -8.02
CA SER A 207 9.07 2.83 -8.65
C SER A 207 7.87 3.48 -9.36
N PRO A 208 7.68 4.81 -9.23
CA PRO A 208 6.59 5.53 -9.91
C PRO A 208 6.82 5.71 -11.42
N VAL A 209 7.96 5.30 -11.95
CA VAL A 209 8.31 5.46 -13.37
C VAL A 209 7.91 4.22 -14.16
N ALA A 210 7.11 4.40 -15.20
CA ALA A 210 6.71 3.31 -16.09
C ALA A 210 7.93 2.67 -16.78
N GLY A 211 7.99 1.32 -16.76
CA GLY A 211 9.13 0.56 -17.28
C GLY A 211 10.29 0.38 -16.29
N ASP A 212 10.24 1.04 -15.15
CA ASP A 212 11.17 0.82 -14.03
C ASP A 212 10.59 -0.24 -13.09
N GLY A 213 11.10 -1.46 -13.15
CA GLY A 213 10.65 -2.60 -12.36
C GLY A 213 11.20 -2.64 -10.92
N ARG A 214 11.92 -1.61 -10.48
CA ARG A 214 12.47 -1.54 -9.11
C ARG A 214 11.35 -1.43 -8.07
N VAL A 215 11.48 -2.21 -7.00
CA VAL A 215 10.59 -2.15 -5.84
C VAL A 215 11.40 -1.91 -4.57
N ALA A 216 10.92 -1.01 -3.73
CA ALA A 216 11.49 -0.79 -2.41
C ALA A 216 11.05 -1.92 -1.48
N VAL A 217 12.00 -2.55 -0.82
CA VAL A 217 11.76 -3.66 0.10
C VAL A 217 12.45 -3.41 1.44
N LEU A 218 11.95 -4.07 2.47
CA LEU A 218 12.52 -4.09 3.81
C LEU A 218 12.98 -5.50 4.13
N ALA A 219 14.16 -5.64 4.71
CA ALA A 219 14.73 -6.89 5.19
C ALA A 219 15.10 -6.81 6.66
N ASP A 220 14.83 -7.85 7.42
CA ASP A 220 15.11 -7.89 8.87
C ASP A 220 16.39 -8.68 9.24
N ARG A 221 17.17 -9.10 8.26
CA ARG A 221 18.39 -9.92 8.42
C ARG A 221 19.36 -9.42 9.50
N SER A 222 19.36 -8.12 9.75
CA SER A 222 20.20 -7.51 10.81
C SER A 222 19.53 -7.46 12.19
N GLY A 223 18.35 -8.10 12.37
CA GLY A 223 17.50 -7.98 13.54
C GLY A 223 16.73 -6.67 13.61
N ARG A 224 16.69 -5.91 12.52
CA ARG A 224 15.96 -4.66 12.33
C ARG A 224 15.56 -4.53 10.87
N LEU A 225 14.43 -3.87 10.60
CA LEU A 225 14.03 -3.56 9.24
C LEU A 225 15.02 -2.57 8.60
N ARG A 226 15.56 -2.97 7.45
CA ARG A 226 16.50 -2.19 6.64
C ARG A 226 16.06 -2.15 5.19
N PRO A 227 16.15 -0.99 4.55
CA PRO A 227 15.69 -0.82 3.19
C PRO A 227 16.67 -1.42 2.17
N ALA A 228 16.09 -1.99 1.12
CA ALA A 228 16.78 -2.40 -0.09
C ALA A 228 15.94 -2.06 -1.32
N ILE A 229 16.57 -2.04 -2.48
CA ILE A 229 15.90 -1.96 -3.77
C ILE A 229 16.06 -3.30 -4.47
N TRP A 230 14.94 -3.91 -4.84
CA TRP A 230 14.90 -5.13 -5.62
C TRP A 230 14.40 -4.86 -7.03
N ASP A 231 15.12 -5.35 -8.01
CA ASP A 231 14.73 -5.38 -9.42
C ASP A 231 14.57 -6.85 -9.83
N PRO A 232 13.35 -7.40 -9.81
CA PRO A 232 13.10 -8.80 -10.10
C PRO A 232 13.45 -9.18 -11.55
N ALA A 233 13.25 -8.28 -12.51
CA ALA A 233 13.55 -8.54 -13.92
C ALA A 233 15.05 -8.60 -14.19
N ALA A 234 15.84 -7.79 -13.49
CA ALA A 234 17.29 -7.82 -13.55
C ALA A 234 17.91 -8.88 -12.61
N GLY A 235 17.11 -9.54 -11.76
CA GLY A 235 17.59 -10.47 -10.74
C GLY A 235 18.54 -9.82 -9.73
N ARG A 236 18.37 -8.53 -9.44
CA ARG A 236 19.30 -7.73 -8.62
C ARG A 236 18.62 -7.11 -7.41
N ARG A 237 19.25 -7.27 -6.26
CA ARG A 237 18.95 -6.54 -5.03
C ARG A 237 20.14 -5.68 -4.62
N VAL A 238 19.85 -4.49 -4.11
CA VAL A 238 20.84 -3.57 -3.54
C VAL A 238 20.36 -3.16 -2.16
N ASP A 239 21.05 -3.63 -1.13
CA ASP A 239 20.81 -3.21 0.25
C ASP A 239 21.33 -1.76 0.41
N LEU A 240 20.51 -0.89 1.02
CA LEU A 240 20.86 0.51 1.22
C LEU A 240 21.64 0.65 2.53
N GLU A 241 22.95 0.84 2.40
CA GLU A 241 23.86 1.01 3.55
C GLU A 241 23.68 2.39 4.19
N LEU A 242 22.88 2.47 5.24
CA LEU A 242 22.58 3.69 5.97
C LEU A 242 23.21 3.63 7.37
N ALA A 243 24.09 4.60 7.68
CA ALA A 243 24.73 4.73 8.99
C ALA A 243 23.76 5.32 10.04
N LEU A 244 22.52 4.79 10.10
CA LEU A 244 21.47 5.19 11.03
C LEU A 244 21.20 4.07 12.04
N PRO A 245 21.13 4.37 13.36
CA PRO A 245 20.67 3.41 14.35
C PRO A 245 19.15 3.19 14.24
N GLY A 246 18.63 2.06 14.72
CA GLY A 246 17.19 1.78 14.74
C GLY A 246 16.66 1.28 13.41
N GLU A 247 15.38 1.50 13.13
CA GLU A 247 14.68 1.04 11.94
C GLU A 247 14.59 2.15 10.89
N VAL A 248 14.58 1.75 9.63
CA VAL A 248 14.40 2.69 8.50
C VAL A 248 13.40 2.08 7.54
N ASP A 249 12.27 2.75 7.34
CA ASP A 249 11.27 2.42 6.33
C ASP A 249 11.42 3.34 5.11
N VAL A 250 11.06 2.83 3.93
CA VAL A 250 10.92 3.62 2.70
C VAL A 250 9.45 4.02 2.58
N ALA A 251 9.15 5.25 2.92
CA ALA A 251 7.78 5.75 2.92
C ALA A 251 7.25 6.03 1.52
N ASP A 252 8.11 6.55 0.63
CA ASP A 252 7.74 6.86 -0.75
C ASP A 252 8.96 7.04 -1.66
N TRP A 253 8.71 7.06 -2.97
CA TRP A 253 9.65 7.48 -4.00
C TRP A 253 9.43 8.95 -4.36
N TRP A 254 10.50 9.64 -4.79
CA TRP A 254 10.32 10.84 -5.60
C TRP A 254 9.80 10.46 -7.00
N PRO A 255 9.02 11.33 -7.67
CA PRO A 255 8.35 10.99 -8.93
C PRO A 255 9.28 10.61 -10.09
N ASP A 256 10.54 11.04 -10.04
CA ASP A 256 11.60 10.69 -11.00
C ASP A 256 12.31 9.36 -10.67
N ALA A 257 11.96 8.73 -9.56
CA ALA A 257 12.60 7.54 -9.01
C ALA A 257 14.13 7.69 -8.76
N GLU A 258 14.62 8.92 -8.61
CA GLU A 258 16.03 9.20 -8.29
C GLU A 258 16.28 9.36 -6.79
N ALA A 259 15.23 9.49 -5.98
CA ALA A 259 15.34 9.60 -4.52
C ALA A 259 14.22 8.88 -3.78
N LEU A 260 14.45 8.57 -2.50
CA LEU A 260 13.51 7.95 -1.58
C LEU A 260 13.23 8.87 -0.40
N LEU A 261 11.97 8.88 0.04
CA LEU A 261 11.56 9.42 1.32
C LEU A 261 11.69 8.33 2.38
N LEU A 262 12.56 8.56 3.36
CA LEU A 262 12.79 7.62 4.45
C LEU A 262 12.16 8.12 5.75
N VAL A 263 11.56 7.20 6.49
CA VAL A 263 11.20 7.39 7.90
C VAL A 263 12.19 6.62 8.75
N HIS A 264 12.97 7.31 9.54
CA HIS A 264 13.94 6.73 10.46
C HIS A 264 13.40 6.77 11.88
N THR A 265 13.22 5.59 12.50
CA THR A 265 12.71 5.44 13.87
C THR A 265 13.82 5.02 14.82
N TYR A 266 14.09 5.87 15.81
CA TYR A 266 15.06 5.56 16.85
C TYR A 266 14.63 6.15 18.21
N MET A 267 14.66 5.32 19.27
CA MET A 267 14.31 5.68 20.64
C MET A 267 12.97 6.42 20.77
N GLY A 268 11.94 5.96 20.01
CA GLY A 268 10.59 6.52 20.03
C GLY A 268 10.46 7.89 19.36
N ARG A 269 11.37 8.24 18.49
CA ARG A 269 11.32 9.44 17.65
C ARG A 269 11.50 9.06 16.20
N ASP A 270 10.76 9.76 15.35
CA ASP A 270 10.83 9.57 13.91
C ASP A 270 11.43 10.82 13.26
N GLU A 271 12.24 10.57 12.25
CA GLU A 271 12.86 11.61 11.41
C GLU A 271 12.62 11.30 9.95
N LEU A 272 12.40 12.35 9.16
CA LEU A 272 12.28 12.26 7.70
C LEU A 272 13.61 12.59 7.06
N SER A 273 13.96 11.82 6.03
CA SER A 273 15.13 12.09 5.22
C SER A 273 14.86 11.80 3.75
N ARG A 274 15.50 12.57 2.87
CA ARG A 274 15.61 12.30 1.44
C ARG A 274 16.94 11.58 1.18
N LEU A 275 16.86 10.40 0.58
CA LEU A 275 18.03 9.65 0.11
C LEU A 275 18.13 9.79 -1.41
N ASP A 276 19.18 10.41 -1.89
CA ASP A 276 19.52 10.44 -3.31
C ASP A 276 20.18 9.12 -3.72
N LEU A 277 19.56 8.39 -4.64
CA LEU A 277 19.99 7.03 -5.02
C LEU A 277 21.25 7.02 -5.89
N ARG A 278 21.58 8.13 -6.53
CA ARG A 278 22.78 8.25 -7.38
C ARG A 278 24.04 8.49 -6.56
N SER A 279 23.96 9.46 -5.64
CA SER A 279 25.10 9.88 -4.83
C SER A 279 25.20 9.18 -3.47
N GLY A 280 24.09 8.57 -3.01
CA GLY A 280 23.96 8.06 -1.65
C GLY A 280 23.82 9.16 -0.59
N ALA A 281 23.67 10.42 -0.99
CA ALA A 281 23.54 11.54 -0.07
C ALA A 281 22.22 11.47 0.70
N LEU A 282 22.29 11.56 2.01
CA LEU A 282 21.16 11.58 2.93
C LEU A 282 20.95 13.01 3.44
N GLU A 283 19.81 13.59 3.11
CA GLU A 283 19.39 14.92 3.55
C GLU A 283 18.25 14.80 4.56
N ARG A 284 18.42 15.35 5.75
CA ARG A 284 17.34 15.40 6.74
C ARG A 284 16.34 16.48 6.36
N LEU A 285 15.05 16.10 6.35
CA LEU A 285 13.95 17.03 6.10
C LEU A 285 13.44 17.63 7.41
N ASP A 286 13.08 18.90 7.38
CA ASP A 286 12.52 19.58 8.54
C ASP A 286 11.06 19.18 8.77
N HIS A 287 10.72 18.82 9.99
CA HIS A 287 9.35 18.48 10.40
C HIS A 287 9.16 18.69 11.90
N ARG A 288 7.93 18.71 12.37
CA ARG A 288 7.64 18.77 13.80
C ARG A 288 8.10 17.47 14.49
N ALA A 289 8.78 17.62 15.63
CA ALA A 289 9.19 16.46 16.44
C ALA A 289 7.97 15.64 16.89
N GLY A 290 8.07 14.31 16.78
CA GLY A 290 7.01 13.38 17.18
C GLY A 290 7.13 12.04 16.48
N SER A 291 6.06 11.27 16.53
CA SER A 291 5.92 10.03 15.77
C SER A 291 5.27 10.33 14.43
N ILE A 292 5.81 9.72 13.37
CA ILE A 292 5.33 9.82 12.00
C ILE A 292 4.66 8.50 11.64
N GLN A 293 3.34 8.48 11.60
CA GLN A 293 2.61 7.28 11.23
C GLN A 293 2.66 7.00 9.72
N ARG A 294 2.68 8.07 8.92
CA ARG A 294 2.78 8.00 7.45
C ARG A 294 3.42 9.25 6.91
N ALA A 295 4.14 9.10 5.82
CA ALA A 295 4.70 10.18 5.02
C ALA A 295 4.52 9.83 3.53
N GLY A 296 4.50 10.82 2.66
CA GLY A 296 4.37 10.63 1.22
C GLY A 296 4.86 11.85 0.46
N VAL A 297 5.25 11.63 -0.77
CA VAL A 297 5.64 12.65 -1.74
C VAL A 297 4.45 12.88 -2.68
N ARG A 298 4.15 14.14 -3.00
CA ARG A 298 3.12 14.42 -4.00
C ARG A 298 3.54 13.92 -5.38
N PRO A 299 2.59 13.49 -6.23
CA PRO A 299 2.91 12.97 -7.57
C PRO A 299 3.63 13.99 -8.46
N ASP A 300 3.50 15.29 -8.20
CA ASP A 300 4.21 16.37 -8.88
C ASP A 300 5.56 16.75 -8.24
N GLY A 301 5.93 16.08 -7.15
CA GLY A 301 7.19 16.28 -6.44
C GLY A 301 7.23 17.51 -5.52
N ALA A 302 6.12 18.20 -5.31
CA ALA A 302 6.02 19.42 -4.51
C ALA A 302 5.93 19.13 -3.00
#